data_cb1bd1faed9f8beb006c418802321d29
#
_entry.id   cb1bd1faed9f8beb006c418802321d29
#
_cell.length_a   1.000
_cell.length_b   1.000
_cell.length_c   1.000
_cell.angle_alpha   90.00
_cell.angle_beta   90.00
_cell.angle_gamma   90.00
#
_symmetry.space_group_name_H-M   'P 1'
#
loop_
_entity.id
_entity.type
_entity.pdbx_description
1 polymer ?
#
loop_
_entity_poly.entity_id
_entity_poly.type
_entity_poly.pdbx_seq_one_letter_code
_entity_poly.pdbx_strand_id
1 'polypeptide(L)'
;MKAKTINGKTTGEIKDALEKSMEDGFGPTVAIVFISIKQDRKAVCEILHNKGIDIIGATSSGEFINGHQSEGETAIILFDINKNDYCILFEDIGERTLNDAATNMANAALQKFNKPAFILFSTIMSASGKMIDGETLIRSIEKTVGQHVNMFGGMAGDDITFTGTYVFTYDRSTDYGMVSLILNEDKIKLYGMAISGWKPMGILRTITQSENNLIYTIDDQPALDIYMRFLGKEKSSDDDQVKFFDSIGIHYPFQIERDNREPMMCNPIGYSREKGALICESNVAQGSKFRFSTPPDFDIIETVINKANELKNEVQAEADALLIFSCAGRLSALGPMAQDENEGLAAVWNAPMAGFYTYGEFGRAINGKHEFHSTTNSWVALKEK
;
A
#
# COMPACT_ATOMS: atom_id res chain seq x y z
N MET A 1 -15.13 10.52 -16.73
CA MET A 1 -14.09 10.93 -15.75
C MET A 1 -12.89 11.48 -16.49
N LYS A 2 -12.30 12.56 -16.01
CA LYS A 2 -11.00 13.03 -16.49
C LYS A 2 -10.03 13.02 -15.32
N ALA A 3 -8.75 12.81 -15.59
CA ALA A 3 -7.73 12.88 -14.55
C ALA A 3 -6.52 13.68 -15.04
N LYS A 4 -5.81 14.33 -14.12
CA LYS A 4 -4.51 14.95 -14.33
C LYS A 4 -3.63 14.72 -13.11
N THR A 5 -2.32 14.72 -13.32
CA THR A 5 -1.35 14.60 -12.23
C THR A 5 -0.54 15.88 -12.09
N ILE A 6 -0.20 16.21 -10.86
CA ILE A 6 0.70 17.30 -10.51
C ILE A 6 1.66 16.84 -9.41
N ASN A 7 2.83 17.45 -9.33
CA ASN A 7 3.80 17.23 -8.26
C ASN A 7 4.51 18.53 -7.90
N GLY A 8 5.19 18.54 -6.78
CA GLY A 8 6.02 19.67 -6.35
C GLY A 8 6.76 19.40 -5.06
N LYS A 9 7.89 20.12 -4.89
CA LYS A 9 8.74 20.10 -3.70
C LYS A 9 8.30 21.10 -2.63
N THR A 10 7.49 22.06 -3.03
CA THR A 10 7.01 23.14 -2.17
C THR A 10 5.52 23.39 -2.38
N THR A 11 4.88 23.98 -1.39
CA THR A 11 3.48 24.40 -1.50
C THR A 11 3.23 25.40 -2.62
N GLY A 12 4.24 26.24 -2.93
CA GLY A 12 4.17 27.17 -4.07
C GLY A 12 4.13 26.43 -5.40
N GLU A 13 5.00 25.47 -5.60
CA GLU A 13 5.01 24.64 -6.82
C GLU A 13 3.70 23.85 -6.98
N ILE A 14 3.15 23.30 -5.89
CA ILE A 14 1.85 22.61 -5.92
C ILE A 14 0.73 23.56 -6.34
N LYS A 15 0.72 24.80 -5.81
CA LYS A 15 -0.27 25.82 -6.17
C LYS A 15 -0.18 26.17 -7.66
N ASP A 16 1.02 26.46 -8.15
CA ASP A 16 1.23 26.82 -9.56
C ASP A 16 0.85 25.66 -10.50
N ALA A 17 1.25 24.43 -10.14
CA ALA A 17 0.89 23.23 -10.90
C ALA A 17 -0.62 22.98 -10.92
N LEU A 18 -1.31 23.20 -9.80
CA LEU A 18 -2.76 23.09 -9.72
C LEU A 18 -3.45 24.13 -10.61
N GLU A 19 -3.05 25.41 -10.54
CA GLU A 19 -3.60 26.49 -11.36
C GLU A 19 -3.41 26.19 -12.85
N LYS A 20 -2.21 25.79 -13.24
CA LYS A 20 -1.89 25.37 -14.61
C LYS A 20 -2.72 24.18 -15.07
N SER A 21 -2.97 23.21 -14.21
CA SER A 21 -3.77 22.02 -14.55
C SER A 21 -5.23 22.37 -14.91
N MET A 22 -5.74 23.52 -14.43
CA MET A 22 -7.11 23.96 -14.61
C MET A 22 -7.30 24.99 -15.77
N GLU A 23 -6.23 25.43 -16.43
CA GLU A 23 -6.28 26.45 -17.48
C GLU A 23 -7.11 26.06 -18.70
N ASP A 24 -7.23 24.77 -19.01
CA ASP A 24 -8.03 24.25 -20.12
C ASP A 24 -9.50 23.97 -19.78
N GLY A 25 -9.95 24.44 -18.59
CA GLY A 25 -11.31 24.22 -18.08
C GLY A 25 -11.49 22.89 -17.36
N PHE A 26 -10.42 22.18 -17.02
CA PHE A 26 -10.50 21.02 -16.15
C PHE A 26 -10.97 21.43 -14.76
N GLY A 27 -12.04 20.80 -14.28
CA GLY A 27 -12.69 21.10 -13.00
C GLY A 27 -12.59 19.93 -12.02
N PRO A 28 -11.44 19.71 -11.35
CA PRO A 28 -11.30 18.58 -10.44
C PRO A 28 -12.25 18.69 -9.25
N THR A 29 -12.87 17.56 -8.89
CA THR A 29 -13.81 17.45 -7.77
C THR A 29 -13.20 16.72 -6.57
N VAL A 30 -12.23 15.83 -6.81
CA VAL A 30 -11.50 15.10 -5.76
C VAL A 30 -10.03 14.94 -6.13
N ALA A 31 -9.17 14.97 -5.12
CA ALA A 31 -7.74 14.75 -5.20
C ALA A 31 -7.30 13.59 -4.32
N ILE A 32 -6.41 12.74 -4.83
CA ILE A 32 -5.64 11.81 -4.01
C ILE A 32 -4.22 12.38 -3.86
N VAL A 33 -3.77 12.54 -2.63
CA VAL A 33 -2.51 13.19 -2.27
C VAL A 33 -1.56 12.17 -1.65
N PHE A 34 -0.41 11.95 -2.26
CA PHE A 34 0.72 11.22 -1.71
C PHE A 34 1.81 12.21 -1.33
N ILE A 35 2.23 12.21 -0.08
CA ILE A 35 3.04 13.30 0.45
C ILE A 35 4.09 12.79 1.44
N SER A 36 5.34 13.22 1.26
CA SER A 36 6.38 13.00 2.25
C SER A 36 6.02 13.61 3.60
N ILE A 37 6.40 12.95 4.70
CA ILE A 37 6.22 13.51 6.06
C ILE A 37 6.97 14.81 6.28
N LYS A 38 7.94 15.14 5.44
CA LYS A 38 8.73 16.39 5.48
C LYS A 38 8.00 17.60 4.91
N GLN A 39 6.92 17.36 4.16
CA GLN A 39 6.12 18.41 3.51
C GLN A 39 5.04 18.98 4.43
N ASP A 40 4.64 20.22 4.18
CA ASP A 40 3.52 20.85 4.88
C ASP A 40 2.18 20.34 4.34
N ARG A 41 1.75 19.20 4.86
CA ARG A 41 0.49 18.54 4.51
C ARG A 41 -0.72 19.46 4.66
N LYS A 42 -0.76 20.28 5.71
CA LYS A 42 -1.87 21.19 5.98
C LYS A 42 -1.97 22.26 4.90
N ALA A 43 -0.85 22.88 4.54
CA ALA A 43 -0.84 23.90 3.49
C ALA A 43 -1.22 23.34 2.12
N VAL A 44 -0.78 22.11 1.77
CA VAL A 44 -1.21 21.43 0.54
C VAL A 44 -2.72 21.19 0.54
N CYS A 45 -3.27 20.70 1.65
CA CYS A 45 -4.73 20.50 1.78
C CYS A 45 -5.51 21.82 1.66
N GLU A 46 -5.03 22.92 2.25
CA GLU A 46 -5.65 24.24 2.14
C GLU A 46 -5.68 24.74 0.69
N ILE A 47 -4.62 24.56 -0.09
CA ILE A 47 -4.55 24.94 -1.51
C ILE A 47 -5.64 24.23 -2.32
N LEU A 48 -5.80 22.93 -2.15
CA LEU A 48 -6.80 22.12 -2.84
C LEU A 48 -8.22 22.47 -2.39
N HIS A 49 -8.45 22.57 -1.07
CA HIS A 49 -9.76 22.88 -0.50
C HIS A 49 -10.28 24.24 -0.94
N ASN A 50 -9.42 25.25 -1.04
CA ASN A 50 -9.79 26.60 -1.51
C ASN A 50 -10.29 26.62 -2.97
N LYS A 51 -10.04 25.55 -3.73
CA LYS A 51 -10.59 25.32 -5.08
C LYS A 51 -11.87 24.45 -5.07
N GLY A 52 -12.38 24.06 -3.90
CA GLY A 52 -13.57 23.22 -3.73
C GLY A 52 -13.33 21.74 -4.04
N ILE A 53 -12.09 21.28 -3.96
CA ILE A 53 -11.65 19.91 -4.24
C ILE A 53 -11.70 19.09 -2.94
N ASP A 54 -12.40 17.97 -2.96
CA ASP A 54 -12.40 17.00 -1.85
C ASP A 54 -11.06 16.26 -1.80
N ILE A 55 -10.56 15.92 -0.61
CA ILE A 55 -9.20 15.43 -0.42
C ILE A 55 -9.19 14.12 0.34
N ILE A 56 -8.44 13.16 -0.19
CA ILE A 56 -7.99 11.96 0.51
C ILE A 56 -6.48 11.83 0.33
N GLY A 57 -5.75 11.43 1.37
CA GLY A 57 -4.31 11.29 1.23
C GLY A 57 -3.65 10.38 2.25
N ALA A 58 -2.41 10.04 1.95
CA ALA A 58 -1.51 9.26 2.79
C ALA A 58 -0.09 9.83 2.76
N THR A 59 0.64 9.71 3.86
CA THR A 59 2.08 9.92 3.82
C THR A 59 2.78 8.75 3.13
N SER A 60 3.97 8.97 2.60
CA SER A 60 4.66 8.11 1.64
C SER A 60 6.10 7.81 2.03
N SER A 61 6.71 6.87 1.33
CA SER A 61 8.15 6.62 1.36
C SER A 61 8.75 6.78 -0.06
N GLY A 62 8.35 7.84 -0.72
CA GLY A 62 8.62 8.19 -2.11
C GLY A 62 7.33 8.24 -2.92
N GLU A 63 7.25 9.19 -3.83
CA GLU A 63 6.09 9.55 -4.62
C GLU A 63 6.42 9.53 -6.11
N PHE A 64 5.43 9.23 -6.94
CA PHE A 64 5.62 9.26 -8.38
C PHE A 64 4.35 9.62 -9.16
N ILE A 65 4.57 10.25 -10.31
CA ILE A 65 3.60 10.48 -11.39
C ILE A 65 4.24 10.06 -12.72
N ASN A 66 3.49 10.15 -13.84
CA ASN A 66 4.07 9.86 -15.16
C ASN A 66 5.40 10.59 -15.38
N GLY A 67 6.46 9.83 -15.65
CA GLY A 67 7.78 10.35 -15.99
C GLY A 67 8.55 11.02 -14.84
N HIS A 68 8.04 10.97 -13.61
CA HIS A 68 8.72 11.57 -12.46
C HIS A 68 8.56 10.70 -11.21
N GLN A 69 9.68 10.38 -10.59
CA GLN A 69 9.76 9.70 -9.31
C GLN A 69 10.60 10.53 -8.35
N SER A 70 10.18 10.63 -7.11
CA SER A 70 10.83 11.47 -6.10
C SER A 70 10.81 10.86 -4.72
N GLU A 71 11.63 11.40 -3.85
CA GLU A 71 11.60 11.19 -2.41
C GLU A 71 11.54 12.56 -1.71
N GLY A 72 10.56 12.74 -0.85
CA GLY A 72 10.41 13.98 -0.09
C GLY A 72 9.58 15.07 -0.78
N GLU A 73 8.82 14.74 -1.81
CA GLU A 73 7.94 15.66 -2.54
C GLU A 73 6.45 15.40 -2.20
N THR A 74 5.58 15.96 -3.02
CA THR A 74 4.15 15.68 -3.04
C THR A 74 3.74 15.31 -4.46
N ALA A 75 3.07 14.17 -4.64
CA ALA A 75 2.43 13.74 -5.89
C ALA A 75 0.91 13.73 -5.69
N ILE A 76 0.17 14.28 -6.64
CA ILE A 76 -1.28 14.40 -6.58
C ILE A 76 -1.90 13.94 -7.89
N ILE A 77 -2.91 13.12 -7.81
CA ILE A 77 -3.81 12.89 -8.93
C ILE A 77 -5.14 13.59 -8.65
N LEU A 78 -5.57 14.37 -9.62
CA LEU A 78 -6.79 15.16 -9.63
C LEU A 78 -7.83 14.47 -10.51
N PHE A 79 -9.04 14.34 -10.04
CA PHE A 79 -10.15 13.74 -10.77
C PHE A 79 -11.32 14.71 -10.93
N ASP A 80 -11.85 14.77 -12.15
CA ASP A 80 -13.17 15.32 -12.44
C ASP A 80 -14.16 14.15 -12.49
N ILE A 81 -14.81 13.89 -11.37
CA ILE A 81 -15.81 12.83 -11.15
C ILE A 81 -17.10 13.47 -10.63
N ASN A 82 -18.25 12.97 -11.07
CA ASN A 82 -19.52 13.39 -10.51
C ASN A 82 -19.58 13.13 -8.99
N LYS A 83 -19.87 14.17 -8.20
CA LYS A 83 -19.94 14.10 -6.72
C LYS A 83 -20.96 13.08 -6.17
N ASN A 84 -21.88 12.60 -7.00
CA ASN A 84 -22.80 11.53 -6.61
C ASN A 84 -22.20 10.10 -6.80
N ASP A 85 -21.07 9.97 -7.48
CA ASP A 85 -20.46 8.69 -7.82
C ASP A 85 -19.27 8.34 -6.92
N TYR A 86 -18.97 9.18 -5.92
CA TYR A 86 -17.99 8.88 -4.89
C TYR A 86 -18.40 9.41 -3.51
N CYS A 87 -17.75 8.95 -2.49
CA CYS A 87 -17.68 9.60 -1.18
C CYS A 87 -16.36 9.27 -0.48
N ILE A 88 -15.99 10.09 0.49
CA ILE A 88 -14.79 9.86 1.32
C ILE A 88 -15.25 9.41 2.70
N LEU A 89 -14.70 8.30 3.16
CA LEU A 89 -14.91 7.77 4.51
C LEU A 89 -13.60 7.83 5.27
N PHE A 90 -13.66 8.22 6.52
CA PHE A 90 -12.50 8.36 7.40
C PHE A 90 -12.81 7.75 8.76
N GLU A 91 -11.94 6.86 9.23
CA GLU A 91 -12.01 6.22 10.53
C GLU A 91 -10.72 6.42 11.32
N ASP A 92 -10.79 7.17 12.41
CA ASP A 92 -9.80 7.14 13.47
C ASP A 92 -10.16 5.98 14.41
N ILE A 93 -9.25 5.03 14.62
CA ILE A 93 -9.53 3.85 15.45
C ILE A 93 -9.69 4.25 16.92
N GLY A 94 -8.82 5.13 17.42
CA GLY A 94 -8.86 5.56 18.83
C GLY A 94 -8.74 4.38 19.79
N GLU A 95 -9.75 4.21 20.64
CA GLU A 95 -9.84 3.11 21.61
C GLU A 95 -10.69 1.92 21.11
N ARG A 96 -11.22 1.98 19.90
CA ARG A 96 -11.99 0.88 19.28
C ARG A 96 -11.05 -0.23 18.81
N THR A 97 -11.61 -1.38 18.46
CA THR A 97 -10.86 -2.41 17.76
C THR A 97 -10.73 -2.07 16.28
N LEU A 98 -9.68 -2.58 15.62
CA LEU A 98 -9.52 -2.48 14.18
C LEU A 98 -10.72 -3.07 13.44
N ASN A 99 -11.24 -4.20 13.91
CA ASN A 99 -12.43 -4.85 13.36
C ASN A 99 -13.66 -3.94 13.40
N ASP A 100 -13.91 -3.23 14.49
CA ASP A 100 -15.06 -2.33 14.62
C ASP A 100 -14.93 -1.15 13.65
N ALA A 101 -13.76 -0.51 13.58
CA ALA A 101 -13.53 0.62 12.69
C ALA A 101 -13.65 0.20 11.21
N ALA A 102 -13.06 -0.93 10.82
CA ALA A 102 -13.15 -1.47 9.47
C ALA A 102 -14.59 -1.84 9.09
N THR A 103 -15.32 -2.47 10.02
CA THR A 103 -16.74 -2.83 9.84
C THR A 103 -17.62 -1.58 9.70
N ASN A 104 -17.36 -0.51 10.48
CA ASN A 104 -18.09 0.75 10.36
C ASN A 104 -17.87 1.39 8.99
N MET A 105 -16.63 1.48 8.51
CA MET A 105 -16.32 1.98 7.17
C MET A 105 -17.04 1.16 6.08
N ALA A 106 -17.00 -0.15 6.16
CA ALA A 106 -17.64 -1.06 5.22
C ALA A 106 -19.17 -0.88 5.18
N ASN A 107 -19.80 -0.78 6.34
CA ASN A 107 -21.24 -0.51 6.44
C ASN A 107 -21.62 0.85 5.86
N ALA A 108 -20.84 1.90 6.15
CA ALA A 108 -21.06 3.24 5.58
C ALA A 108 -20.93 3.23 4.06
N ALA A 109 -19.99 2.49 3.50
CA ALA A 109 -19.85 2.32 2.05
C ALA A 109 -21.08 1.64 1.41
N LEU A 110 -21.60 0.57 2.04
CA LEU A 110 -22.81 -0.13 1.59
C LEU A 110 -24.08 0.74 1.70
N GLN A 111 -24.14 1.64 2.69
CA GLN A 111 -25.23 2.61 2.79
C GLN A 111 -25.19 3.65 1.67
N LYS A 112 -24.00 3.95 1.16
CA LYS A 112 -23.81 4.96 0.10
C LYS A 112 -24.03 4.39 -1.30
N PHE A 113 -23.50 3.19 -1.57
CA PHE A 113 -23.58 2.55 -2.88
C PHE A 113 -23.94 1.06 -2.77
N ASN A 114 -24.75 0.58 -3.69
CA ASN A 114 -25.07 -0.86 -3.78
C ASN A 114 -23.84 -1.71 -4.16
N LYS A 115 -22.90 -1.13 -4.92
CA LYS A 115 -21.64 -1.74 -5.31
C LYS A 115 -20.50 -0.75 -5.02
N PRO A 116 -20.07 -0.66 -3.76
CA PRO A 116 -18.92 0.17 -3.42
C PRO A 116 -17.63 -0.48 -3.91
N ALA A 117 -16.70 0.33 -4.41
CA ALA A 117 -15.30 -0.05 -4.60
C ALA A 117 -14.41 0.90 -3.79
N PHE A 118 -13.30 0.40 -3.26
CA PHE A 118 -12.47 1.11 -2.30
C PHE A 118 -11.11 1.45 -2.90
N ILE A 119 -10.72 2.72 -2.83
CA ILE A 119 -9.33 3.14 -2.84
C ILE A 119 -8.99 3.47 -1.39
N LEU A 120 -8.30 2.57 -0.72
CA LEU A 120 -8.13 2.52 0.73
C LEU A 120 -6.70 2.87 1.14
N PHE A 121 -6.55 3.80 2.06
CA PHE A 121 -5.27 4.06 2.74
C PHE A 121 -5.43 3.83 4.23
N SER A 122 -4.46 3.18 4.86
CA SER A 122 -4.37 3.07 6.30
C SER A 122 -2.99 3.48 6.79
N THR A 123 -2.88 3.83 8.06
CA THR A 123 -1.59 3.89 8.73
C THR A 123 -1.08 2.47 8.98
N ILE A 124 0.22 2.31 9.19
CA ILE A 124 0.79 1.05 9.68
C ILE A 124 1.21 1.17 11.13
N MET A 125 1.84 2.28 11.49
CA MET A 125 2.35 2.53 12.82
C MET A 125 2.09 3.96 13.26
N SER A 126 1.57 4.12 14.47
CA SER A 126 1.41 5.43 15.11
C SER A 126 2.72 5.89 15.76
N ALA A 127 2.82 7.18 16.05
CA ALA A 127 3.92 7.76 16.82
C ALA A 127 4.05 7.13 18.23
N SER A 128 2.97 6.57 18.78
CA SER A 128 2.97 5.84 20.07
C SER A 128 3.29 4.34 19.93
N GLY A 129 3.60 3.85 18.72
CA GLY A 129 3.93 2.45 18.46
C GLY A 129 2.74 1.50 18.34
N LYS A 130 1.49 2.00 18.25
CA LYS A 130 0.33 1.16 17.91
C LYS A 130 0.43 0.77 16.43
N MET A 131 0.22 -0.50 16.11
CA MET A 131 0.28 -1.02 14.74
C MET A 131 -1.09 -1.43 14.22
N ILE A 132 -1.31 -1.25 12.92
CA ILE A 132 -2.46 -1.80 12.18
C ILE A 132 -2.00 -3.03 11.41
N ASP A 133 -2.69 -4.14 11.62
CA ASP A 133 -2.50 -5.37 10.85
C ASP A 133 -3.33 -5.32 9.57
N GLY A 134 -2.65 -5.24 8.42
CA GLY A 134 -3.30 -5.08 7.11
C GLY A 134 -4.18 -6.28 6.72
N GLU A 135 -3.80 -7.51 7.11
CA GLU A 135 -4.61 -8.70 6.86
C GLU A 135 -5.94 -8.63 7.63
N THR A 136 -5.89 -8.26 8.90
CA THR A 136 -7.11 -8.07 9.73
C THR A 136 -8.00 -6.96 9.16
N LEU A 137 -7.40 -5.86 8.67
CA LEU A 137 -8.13 -4.76 8.05
C LEU A 137 -8.93 -5.23 6.83
N ILE A 138 -8.27 -5.84 5.86
CA ILE A 138 -8.90 -6.31 4.61
C ILE A 138 -9.96 -7.38 4.91
N ARG A 139 -9.68 -8.32 5.81
CA ARG A 139 -10.63 -9.36 6.21
C ARG A 139 -11.89 -8.80 6.85
N SER A 140 -11.74 -7.77 7.69
CA SER A 140 -12.88 -7.14 8.36
C SER A 140 -13.80 -6.43 7.38
N ILE A 141 -13.20 -5.72 6.40
CA ILE A 141 -13.97 -5.10 5.31
C ILE A 141 -14.64 -6.18 4.46
N GLU A 142 -13.87 -7.17 3.96
CA GLU A 142 -14.36 -8.27 3.13
C GLU A 142 -15.54 -9.03 3.76
N LYS A 143 -15.46 -9.30 5.06
CA LYS A 143 -16.54 -9.98 5.80
C LYS A 143 -17.86 -9.21 5.76
N THR A 144 -17.81 -7.89 5.67
CA THR A 144 -18.99 -7.02 5.65
C THR A 144 -19.50 -6.80 4.24
N VAL A 145 -18.61 -6.49 3.27
CA VAL A 145 -19.01 -6.11 1.90
C VAL A 145 -19.06 -7.30 0.92
N GLY A 146 -18.44 -8.44 1.29
CA GLY A 146 -18.34 -9.63 0.44
C GLY A 146 -17.06 -9.69 -0.39
N GLN A 147 -16.73 -10.88 -0.89
CA GLN A 147 -15.45 -11.20 -1.56
C GLN A 147 -15.31 -10.62 -2.98
N HIS A 148 -16.38 -10.06 -3.54
CA HIS A 148 -16.39 -9.54 -4.91
C HIS A 148 -16.17 -8.03 -4.98
N VAL A 149 -16.07 -7.36 -3.84
CA VAL A 149 -15.86 -5.92 -3.79
C VAL A 149 -14.40 -5.58 -4.11
N ASN A 150 -14.21 -4.64 -5.02
CA ASN A 150 -12.88 -4.17 -5.38
C ASN A 150 -12.28 -3.30 -4.25
N MET A 151 -11.08 -3.67 -3.79
CA MET A 151 -10.32 -2.95 -2.77
C MET A 151 -8.85 -2.83 -3.22
N PHE A 152 -8.41 -1.60 -3.50
CA PHE A 152 -7.04 -1.30 -3.87
C PHE A 152 -6.51 -0.17 -3.01
N GLY A 153 -5.21 -0.10 -2.82
CA GLY A 153 -4.58 0.94 -2.02
C GLY A 153 -3.32 0.48 -1.33
N GLY A 154 -2.98 1.15 -0.23
CA GLY A 154 -1.78 0.79 0.52
C GLY A 154 -1.71 1.43 1.89
N MET A 155 -0.77 0.95 2.68
CA MET A 155 -0.45 1.51 3.98
C MET A 155 0.52 2.68 3.83
N ALA A 156 0.26 3.77 4.52
CA ALA A 156 1.07 4.97 4.50
C ALA A 156 2.53 4.67 4.88
N GLY A 157 3.45 5.41 4.28
CA GLY A 157 4.87 5.42 4.63
C GLY A 157 5.27 6.67 5.41
N ASP A 158 6.54 6.77 5.79
CA ASP A 158 7.10 7.91 6.50
C ASP A 158 8.58 8.16 6.16
N ASP A 159 8.93 8.06 4.88
CA ASP A 159 10.31 8.21 4.37
C ASP A 159 11.32 7.27 5.05
N ILE A 160 10.89 6.06 5.42
CA ILE A 160 11.70 5.04 6.13
C ILE A 160 12.23 5.52 7.49
N THR A 161 11.52 6.45 8.15
CA THR A 161 11.93 6.95 9.47
C THR A 161 11.35 6.15 10.64
N PHE A 162 10.27 5.40 10.40
CA PHE A 162 9.53 4.63 11.41
C PHE A 162 9.12 5.47 12.63
N THR A 163 8.75 6.74 12.38
CA THR A 163 8.34 7.71 13.41
C THR A 163 6.84 7.90 13.51
N GLY A 164 6.11 7.43 12.53
CA GLY A 164 4.65 7.46 12.46
C GLY A 164 4.14 7.83 11.07
N THR A 165 3.14 7.10 10.63
CA THR A 165 2.49 7.27 9.33
C THR A 165 1.14 7.96 9.49
N TYR A 166 0.67 8.67 8.46
CA TYR A 166 -0.59 9.41 8.54
C TYR A 166 -1.47 9.17 7.32
N VAL A 167 -2.78 9.13 7.57
CA VAL A 167 -3.82 9.26 6.56
C VAL A 167 -4.69 10.46 6.87
N PHE A 168 -5.26 11.11 5.85
CA PHE A 168 -5.91 12.40 6.06
C PHE A 168 -6.97 12.73 5.00
N THR A 169 -7.85 13.65 5.39
CA THR A 169 -8.72 14.48 4.54
C THR A 169 -8.33 15.96 4.73
N TYR A 170 -9.10 16.89 4.20
CA TYR A 170 -8.85 18.31 4.47
C TYR A 170 -8.88 18.66 5.97
N ASP A 171 -9.89 18.19 6.68
CA ASP A 171 -10.21 18.57 8.06
C ASP A 171 -9.82 17.54 9.12
N ARG A 172 -9.41 16.35 8.71
CA ARG A 172 -9.11 15.21 9.59
C ARG A 172 -7.77 14.58 9.24
N SER A 173 -7.03 14.18 10.25
CA SER A 173 -5.78 13.42 10.10
C SER A 173 -5.60 12.51 11.30
N THR A 174 -5.11 11.30 11.08
CA THR A 174 -4.80 10.34 12.14
C THR A 174 -3.51 9.60 11.83
N ASP A 175 -2.80 9.20 12.87
CA ASP A 175 -1.67 8.27 12.81
C ASP A 175 -2.08 6.84 13.20
N TYR A 176 -3.38 6.63 13.53
CA TYR A 176 -3.93 5.31 13.87
C TYR A 176 -5.34 5.15 13.30
N GLY A 177 -5.42 4.90 12.01
CA GLY A 177 -6.70 4.81 11.33
C GLY A 177 -6.61 4.56 9.83
N MET A 178 -7.72 4.83 9.15
CA MET A 178 -7.86 4.60 7.72
C MET A 178 -8.74 5.65 7.07
N VAL A 179 -8.52 5.85 5.77
CA VAL A 179 -9.34 6.70 4.91
C VAL A 179 -9.58 6.00 3.58
N SER A 180 -10.76 6.12 3.01
CA SER A 180 -11.05 5.53 1.71
C SER A 180 -11.86 6.46 0.82
N LEU A 181 -11.48 6.54 -0.45
CA LEU A 181 -12.34 7.00 -1.52
C LEU A 181 -13.21 5.83 -1.96
N ILE A 182 -14.49 5.93 -1.66
CA ILE A 182 -15.49 4.94 -2.08
C ILE A 182 -16.05 5.37 -3.42
N LEU A 183 -15.97 4.50 -4.41
CA LEU A 183 -16.44 4.72 -5.77
C LEU A 183 -17.69 3.87 -6.03
N ASN A 184 -18.64 4.44 -6.79
CA ASN A 184 -19.80 3.70 -7.30
C ASN A 184 -19.36 2.80 -8.46
N GLU A 185 -19.20 1.51 -8.24
CA GLU A 185 -18.72 0.57 -9.28
C GLU A 185 -19.72 0.32 -10.42
N ASP A 186 -20.95 0.75 -10.26
CA ASP A 186 -21.90 0.78 -11.38
C ASP A 186 -21.55 1.89 -12.40
N LYS A 187 -20.79 2.89 -12.01
CA LYS A 187 -20.34 4.03 -12.82
C LYS A 187 -18.85 4.00 -13.14
N ILE A 188 -18.00 3.62 -12.19
CA ILE A 188 -16.54 3.64 -12.33
C ILE A 188 -16.02 2.22 -12.13
N LYS A 189 -15.44 1.65 -13.16
CA LYS A 189 -14.83 0.31 -13.13
C LYS A 189 -13.39 0.37 -12.65
N LEU A 190 -12.99 -0.66 -11.91
CA LEU A 190 -11.66 -0.85 -11.38
C LEU A 190 -11.08 -2.15 -11.95
N TYR A 191 -9.92 -2.04 -12.61
CA TYR A 191 -9.18 -3.16 -13.19
C TYR A 191 -7.77 -3.14 -12.63
N GLY A 192 -7.38 -4.16 -11.89
CA GLY A 192 -6.05 -4.16 -11.27
C GLY A 192 -5.70 -5.50 -10.67
N MET A 193 -4.44 -5.60 -10.25
CA MET A 193 -3.90 -6.74 -9.53
C MET A 193 -2.68 -6.35 -8.70
N ALA A 194 -2.24 -7.29 -7.87
CA ALA A 194 -1.05 -7.18 -7.05
C ALA A 194 -0.08 -8.31 -7.41
N ILE A 195 1.20 -7.99 -7.64
CA ILE A 195 2.24 -8.96 -8.05
C ILE A 195 3.47 -8.76 -7.17
N SER A 196 3.87 -9.80 -6.44
CA SER A 196 5.06 -9.80 -5.61
C SER A 196 6.32 -10.16 -6.42
N GLY A 197 6.40 -11.39 -6.89
CA GLY A 197 7.56 -11.93 -7.61
C GLY A 197 8.66 -12.48 -6.72
N TRP A 198 8.58 -12.35 -5.39
CA TRP A 198 9.50 -13.01 -4.47
C TRP A 198 9.38 -14.53 -4.60
N LYS A 199 10.51 -15.20 -4.70
CA LYS A 199 10.59 -16.66 -4.95
C LYS A 199 10.73 -17.42 -3.64
N PRO A 200 9.90 -18.47 -3.38
CA PRO A 200 10.06 -19.29 -2.19
C PRO A 200 11.39 -20.05 -2.23
N MET A 201 12.08 -20.12 -1.09
CA MET A 201 13.36 -20.81 -0.94
C MET A 201 13.35 -21.78 0.23
N GLY A 202 14.00 -22.90 0.04
CA GLY A 202 14.21 -23.93 1.06
C GLY A 202 12.98 -24.79 1.33
N ILE A 203 13.00 -25.48 2.48
CA ILE A 203 11.94 -26.38 2.89
C ILE A 203 10.81 -25.64 3.59
N LEU A 204 9.64 -26.25 3.63
CA LEU A 204 8.51 -25.79 4.44
C LEU A 204 8.86 -25.90 5.92
N ARG A 205 8.68 -24.82 6.68
CA ARG A 205 8.96 -24.71 8.11
C ARG A 205 7.70 -24.38 8.89
N THR A 206 7.79 -24.53 10.20
CA THR A 206 6.67 -24.22 11.12
C THR A 206 7.11 -23.15 12.12
N ILE A 207 6.27 -22.13 12.29
CA ILE A 207 6.38 -21.19 13.41
C ILE A 207 5.79 -21.88 14.63
N THR A 208 6.66 -22.37 15.51
CA THR A 208 6.23 -23.20 16.64
C THR A 208 5.81 -22.39 17.85
N GLN A 209 6.26 -21.13 17.98
CA GLN A 209 5.78 -20.21 18.99
C GLN A 209 5.77 -18.78 18.47
N SER A 210 4.63 -18.11 18.57
CA SER A 210 4.46 -16.69 18.25
C SER A 210 3.36 -16.03 19.07
N GLU A 211 3.39 -14.69 19.18
CA GLU A 211 2.38 -13.86 19.79
C GLU A 211 2.27 -12.53 19.01
N ASN A 212 1.10 -12.27 18.44
CA ASN A 212 0.90 -11.14 17.52
C ASN A 212 1.95 -11.15 16.40
N ASN A 213 2.76 -10.09 16.28
CA ASN A 213 3.83 -9.98 15.30
C ASN A 213 5.21 -10.44 15.80
N LEU A 214 5.27 -11.12 16.94
CA LEU A 214 6.50 -11.64 17.54
C LEU A 214 6.64 -13.13 17.26
N ILE A 215 7.75 -13.55 16.64
CA ILE A 215 8.08 -14.95 16.39
C ILE A 215 9.24 -15.36 17.31
N TYR A 216 8.96 -16.27 18.24
CA TYR A 216 9.94 -16.76 19.22
C TYR A 216 10.72 -17.97 18.69
N THR A 217 10.01 -18.96 18.13
CA THR A 217 10.64 -20.19 17.65
C THR A 217 10.11 -20.62 16.29
N ILE A 218 11.05 -21.21 15.51
CA ILE A 218 10.81 -21.86 14.21
C ILE A 218 11.35 -23.30 14.34
N ASP A 219 10.52 -24.31 14.06
CA ASP A 219 10.87 -25.73 14.18
C ASP A 219 11.51 -26.04 15.57
N ASP A 220 10.93 -25.48 16.64
CA ASP A 220 11.37 -25.58 18.04
C ASP A 220 12.76 -25.01 18.34
N GLN A 221 13.33 -24.20 17.44
CA GLN A 221 14.59 -23.50 17.63
C GLN A 221 14.38 -21.98 17.66
N PRO A 222 15.27 -21.20 18.32
CA PRO A 222 15.15 -19.74 18.35
C PRO A 222 15.02 -19.15 16.93
N ALA A 223 13.99 -18.34 16.72
CA ALA A 223 13.65 -17.82 15.38
C ALA A 223 14.80 -17.00 14.76
N LEU A 224 15.48 -16.17 15.58
CA LEU A 224 16.64 -15.40 15.13
C LEU A 224 17.76 -16.32 14.61
N ASP A 225 18.07 -17.41 15.31
CA ASP A 225 19.16 -18.32 14.94
C ASP A 225 18.86 -18.99 13.59
N ILE A 226 17.62 -19.39 13.37
CA ILE A 226 17.17 -19.97 12.09
C ILE A 226 17.24 -18.94 10.98
N TYR A 227 16.79 -17.69 11.22
CA TYR A 227 16.81 -16.63 10.21
C TYR A 227 18.24 -16.22 9.85
N MET A 228 19.12 -16.00 10.83
CA MET A 228 20.52 -15.65 10.58
C MET A 228 21.26 -16.77 9.85
N ARG A 229 21.00 -18.04 10.20
CA ARG A 229 21.57 -19.21 9.49
C ARG A 229 21.11 -19.27 8.04
N PHE A 230 19.84 -18.99 7.77
CA PHE A 230 19.31 -18.92 6.40
C PHE A 230 20.07 -17.86 5.57
N LEU A 231 20.37 -16.71 6.15
CA LEU A 231 21.10 -15.62 5.50
C LEU A 231 22.62 -15.81 5.48
N GLY A 232 23.12 -16.94 5.99
CA GLY A 232 24.57 -17.22 6.03
C GLY A 232 25.35 -16.29 6.96
N LYS A 233 24.69 -15.73 7.99
CA LYS A 233 25.30 -14.84 8.96
C LYS A 233 25.50 -15.54 10.30
N GLU A 234 26.65 -15.28 10.92
CA GLU A 234 26.87 -15.62 12.32
C GLU A 234 26.26 -14.54 13.23
N LYS A 235 26.01 -14.88 14.50
CA LYS A 235 25.55 -13.91 15.49
C LYS A 235 26.59 -12.79 15.60
N SER A 236 26.21 -11.58 15.24
CA SER A 236 27.04 -10.37 15.32
C SER A 236 26.73 -9.56 16.59
N SER A 237 27.52 -8.51 16.83
CA SER A 237 27.30 -7.55 17.90
C SER A 237 25.95 -6.84 17.74
N ASP A 238 25.50 -6.24 18.79
CA ASP A 238 24.17 -5.68 18.95
C ASP A 238 23.81 -4.54 17.98
N ASP A 239 24.73 -3.63 17.73
CA ASP A 239 24.53 -2.51 16.80
C ASP A 239 24.50 -2.99 15.32
N ASP A 240 25.17 -4.09 15.02
CA ASP A 240 25.18 -4.66 13.70
C ASP A 240 23.86 -5.38 13.38
N GLN A 241 23.11 -5.84 14.39
CA GLN A 241 21.81 -6.51 14.17
C GLN A 241 20.71 -5.54 13.75
N VAL A 242 20.64 -4.35 14.35
CA VAL A 242 19.67 -3.32 13.95
C VAL A 242 19.93 -2.91 12.50
N LYS A 243 21.15 -2.55 12.17
CA LYS A 243 21.54 -2.21 10.78
C LYS A 243 21.31 -3.36 9.79
N PHE A 244 21.40 -4.59 10.27
CA PHE A 244 21.15 -5.77 9.45
C PHE A 244 19.67 -5.86 9.03
N PHE A 245 18.73 -5.70 9.95
CA PHE A 245 17.30 -5.73 9.60
C PHE A 245 16.92 -4.57 8.68
N ASP A 246 17.44 -3.38 8.94
CA ASP A 246 17.20 -2.18 8.12
C ASP A 246 17.71 -2.35 6.67
N SER A 247 18.83 -3.07 6.49
CA SER A 247 19.50 -3.16 5.18
C SER A 247 19.25 -4.47 4.42
N ILE A 248 18.99 -5.57 5.12
CA ILE A 248 18.91 -6.91 4.51
C ILE A 248 17.58 -7.61 4.82
N GLY A 249 17.06 -7.49 6.04
CA GLY A 249 15.88 -8.24 6.48
C GLY A 249 14.67 -8.02 5.60
N ILE A 250 14.45 -6.78 5.16
CA ILE A 250 13.34 -6.40 4.27
C ILE A 250 13.35 -7.11 2.91
N HIS A 251 14.51 -7.64 2.46
CA HIS A 251 14.62 -8.34 1.17
C HIS A 251 14.29 -9.83 1.24
N TYR A 252 14.21 -10.40 2.45
CA TYR A 252 14.03 -11.83 2.66
C TYR A 252 12.83 -12.14 3.55
N PRO A 253 11.61 -11.81 3.10
CA PRO A 253 10.40 -12.06 3.86
C PRO A 253 10.12 -13.54 4.03
N PHE A 254 9.28 -13.86 5.01
CA PHE A 254 8.63 -15.17 5.12
C PHE A 254 7.43 -15.22 4.18
N GLN A 255 7.30 -16.29 3.40
CA GLN A 255 6.08 -16.60 2.65
C GLN A 255 5.21 -17.49 3.51
N ILE A 256 4.29 -16.87 4.24
CA ILE A 256 3.35 -17.56 5.13
C ILE A 256 2.24 -18.18 4.28
N GLU A 257 2.09 -19.51 4.37
CA GLU A 257 1.02 -20.21 3.64
C GLU A 257 -0.37 -19.81 4.22
N ARG A 258 -1.33 -19.64 3.32
CA ARG A 258 -2.73 -19.35 3.64
C ARG A 258 -3.65 -20.33 2.92
N ASP A 259 -4.69 -20.81 3.62
CA ASP A 259 -5.68 -21.73 3.02
C ASP A 259 -6.40 -21.07 1.84
N ASN A 260 -6.29 -21.66 0.65
CA ASN A 260 -6.94 -21.22 -0.59
C ASN A 260 -6.65 -19.76 -0.99
N ARG A 261 -5.48 -19.21 -0.60
CA ARG A 261 -5.03 -17.87 -0.94
C ARG A 261 -3.56 -17.86 -1.34
N GLU A 262 -3.11 -16.78 -1.95
CA GLU A 262 -1.68 -16.55 -2.18
C GLU A 262 -0.93 -16.49 -0.83
N PRO A 263 0.32 -16.98 -0.76
CA PRO A 263 1.13 -16.81 0.44
C PRO A 263 1.23 -15.33 0.82
N MET A 264 1.12 -15.04 2.11
CA MET A 264 1.36 -13.69 2.63
C MET A 264 2.86 -13.49 2.81
N MET A 265 3.40 -12.43 2.23
CA MET A 265 4.75 -11.98 2.56
C MET A 265 4.72 -11.32 3.94
N CYS A 266 5.69 -11.66 4.77
CA CYS A 266 5.82 -11.10 6.10
C CYS A 266 7.29 -10.79 6.37
N ASN A 267 7.63 -9.50 6.41
CA ASN A 267 9.01 -9.07 6.61
C ASN A 267 9.39 -9.09 8.09
N PRO A 268 10.53 -9.72 8.44
CA PRO A 268 11.17 -9.46 9.72
C PRO A 268 11.77 -8.04 9.70
N ILE A 269 11.23 -7.17 10.53
CA ILE A 269 11.63 -5.74 10.62
C ILE A 269 12.52 -5.46 11.83
N GLY A 270 12.79 -6.45 12.67
CA GLY A 270 13.65 -6.27 13.83
C GLY A 270 13.71 -7.50 14.73
N TYR A 271 14.39 -7.31 15.87
CA TYR A 271 14.51 -8.33 16.91
C TYR A 271 14.36 -7.70 18.31
N SER A 272 13.46 -8.26 19.10
CA SER A 272 13.32 -7.89 20.53
C SER A 272 14.21 -8.77 21.38
N ARG A 273 15.27 -8.19 21.98
CA ARG A 273 16.15 -8.90 22.91
C ARG A 273 15.47 -9.25 24.20
N GLU A 274 14.67 -8.33 24.74
CA GLU A 274 13.91 -8.54 25.95
C GLU A 274 13.02 -9.77 25.85
N LYS A 275 12.35 -9.93 24.70
CA LYS A 275 11.43 -11.04 24.44
C LYS A 275 12.06 -12.24 23.73
N GLY A 276 13.29 -12.10 23.21
CA GLY A 276 13.96 -13.15 22.44
C GLY A 276 13.23 -13.50 21.14
N ALA A 277 12.61 -12.52 20.46
CA ALA A 277 11.71 -12.74 19.34
C ALA A 277 12.08 -11.88 18.12
N LEU A 278 11.90 -12.43 16.92
CA LEU A 278 11.83 -11.64 15.69
C LEU A 278 10.56 -10.79 15.72
N ILE A 279 10.66 -9.54 15.29
CA ILE A 279 9.55 -8.62 15.11
C ILE A 279 9.19 -8.61 13.63
N CYS A 280 7.96 -8.92 13.29
CA CYS A 280 7.45 -8.88 11.93
C CYS A 280 6.53 -7.68 11.70
N GLU A 281 6.35 -7.27 10.44
CA GLU A 281 5.44 -6.19 10.05
C GLU A 281 3.96 -6.55 10.23
N SER A 282 3.63 -7.85 10.28
CA SER A 282 2.27 -8.37 10.39
C SER A 282 2.17 -9.44 11.48
N ASN A 283 0.95 -9.68 11.97
CA ASN A 283 0.68 -10.77 12.90
C ASN A 283 0.90 -12.13 12.23
N VAL A 284 1.52 -13.04 12.97
CA VAL A 284 1.82 -14.40 12.53
C VAL A 284 1.31 -15.41 13.56
N ALA A 285 0.33 -16.21 13.15
CA ALA A 285 -0.25 -17.20 14.05
C ALA A 285 0.72 -18.36 14.36
N GLN A 286 0.76 -18.80 15.59
CA GLN A 286 1.47 -20.03 15.96
C GLN A 286 0.91 -21.22 15.16
N GLY A 287 1.80 -22.09 14.71
CA GLY A 287 1.47 -23.22 13.84
C GLY A 287 1.49 -22.89 12.36
N SER A 288 1.63 -21.60 11.97
CA SER A 288 1.74 -21.20 10.58
C SER A 288 2.90 -21.89 9.88
N LYS A 289 2.64 -22.31 8.64
CA LYS A 289 3.66 -22.86 7.74
C LYS A 289 4.22 -21.75 6.86
N PHE A 290 5.52 -21.78 6.61
CA PHE A 290 6.16 -20.79 5.76
C PHE A 290 7.38 -21.34 5.04
N ARG A 291 7.78 -20.61 3.98
CA ARG A 291 9.10 -20.73 3.36
C ARG A 291 9.84 -19.41 3.47
N PHE A 292 11.14 -19.45 3.51
CA PHE A 292 11.92 -18.26 3.23
C PHE A 292 11.74 -17.83 1.78
N SER A 293 12.09 -16.61 1.47
CA SER A 293 12.07 -16.13 0.09
C SER A 293 13.31 -15.31 -0.25
N THR A 294 13.54 -15.17 -1.54
CA THR A 294 14.56 -14.30 -2.11
C THR A 294 13.90 -13.21 -2.95
N PRO A 295 14.56 -12.06 -3.10
CA PRO A 295 14.12 -11.04 -4.04
C PRO A 295 13.86 -11.63 -5.43
N PRO A 296 12.97 -11.00 -6.22
CA PRO A 296 12.77 -11.38 -7.61
C PRO A 296 14.02 -11.10 -8.46
N ASP A 297 14.13 -11.80 -9.56
CA ASP A 297 15.07 -11.40 -10.63
C ASP A 297 14.49 -10.19 -11.39
N PHE A 298 15.31 -9.51 -12.18
CA PHE A 298 14.89 -8.30 -12.91
C PHE A 298 13.82 -8.56 -14.00
N ASP A 299 13.59 -9.81 -14.38
CA ASP A 299 12.47 -10.23 -15.23
C ASP A 299 11.09 -9.98 -14.61
N ILE A 300 11.04 -9.65 -13.32
CA ILE A 300 9.79 -9.29 -12.64
C ILE A 300 9.13 -8.06 -13.24
N ILE A 301 9.91 -7.09 -13.69
CA ILE A 301 9.40 -5.86 -14.34
C ILE A 301 8.61 -6.24 -15.59
N GLU A 302 9.21 -7.06 -16.46
CA GLU A 302 8.53 -7.57 -17.65
C GLU A 302 7.30 -8.41 -17.29
N THR A 303 7.39 -9.22 -16.23
CA THR A 303 6.28 -10.03 -15.73
C THR A 303 5.10 -9.15 -15.31
N VAL A 304 5.32 -8.08 -14.56
CA VAL A 304 4.27 -7.14 -14.15
C VAL A 304 3.62 -6.46 -15.35
N ILE A 305 4.44 -5.98 -16.29
CA ILE A 305 3.98 -5.32 -17.52
C ILE A 305 3.16 -6.29 -18.39
N ASN A 306 3.62 -7.54 -18.54
CA ASN A 306 2.91 -8.56 -19.31
C ASN A 306 1.57 -8.91 -18.67
N LYS A 307 1.51 -9.04 -17.35
CA LYS A 307 0.25 -9.28 -16.63
C LYS A 307 -0.73 -8.12 -16.75
N ALA A 308 -0.24 -6.88 -16.75
CA ALA A 308 -1.08 -5.71 -17.00
C ALA A 308 -1.64 -5.71 -18.44
N ASN A 309 -0.82 -6.08 -19.45
CA ASN A 309 -1.26 -6.23 -20.84
C ASN A 309 -2.28 -7.36 -20.99
N GLU A 310 -2.06 -8.52 -20.35
CA GLU A 310 -3.01 -9.64 -20.35
C GLU A 310 -4.38 -9.17 -19.80
N LEU A 311 -4.37 -8.49 -18.63
CA LEU A 311 -5.60 -7.98 -18.03
C LEU A 311 -6.29 -6.94 -18.93
N LYS A 312 -5.53 -5.96 -19.49
CA LYS A 312 -6.10 -4.96 -20.40
C LYS A 312 -6.76 -5.60 -21.60
N ASN A 313 -6.13 -6.63 -22.19
CA ASN A 313 -6.66 -7.37 -23.33
C ASN A 313 -7.91 -8.19 -22.94
N GLU A 314 -7.94 -8.77 -21.73
CA GLU A 314 -9.09 -9.51 -21.22
C GLU A 314 -10.31 -8.60 -21.02
N VAL A 315 -10.12 -7.46 -20.36
CA VAL A 315 -11.22 -6.54 -20.06
C VAL A 315 -11.61 -5.65 -21.22
N GLN A 316 -10.77 -5.55 -22.26
CA GLN A 316 -10.97 -4.71 -23.46
C GLN A 316 -11.36 -3.28 -23.13
N ALA A 317 -10.73 -2.70 -22.10
CA ALA A 317 -11.03 -1.38 -21.59
C ALA A 317 -9.81 -0.45 -21.66
N GLU A 318 -10.06 0.81 -21.96
CA GLU A 318 -9.11 1.90 -21.74
C GLU A 318 -9.24 2.41 -20.31
N ALA A 319 -8.19 3.07 -19.80
CA ALA A 319 -8.22 3.71 -18.49
C ALA A 319 -8.35 5.24 -18.60
N ASP A 320 -9.03 5.85 -17.64
CA ASP A 320 -9.06 7.31 -17.46
C ASP A 320 -7.99 7.75 -16.46
N ALA A 321 -7.55 6.83 -15.59
CA ALA A 321 -6.50 7.05 -14.60
C ALA A 321 -5.88 5.72 -14.17
N LEU A 322 -4.63 5.78 -13.67
CA LEU A 322 -3.91 4.65 -13.08
C LEU A 322 -3.39 5.05 -11.69
N LEU A 323 -3.64 4.21 -10.70
CA LEU A 323 -3.02 4.32 -9.38
C LEU A 323 -2.09 3.13 -9.17
N ILE A 324 -0.91 3.39 -8.59
CA ILE A 324 0.08 2.36 -8.29
C ILE A 324 0.51 2.49 -6.82
N PHE A 325 0.51 1.36 -6.13
CA PHE A 325 0.92 1.20 -4.73
C PHE A 325 2.05 0.19 -4.72
N SER A 326 3.29 0.67 -4.70
CA SER A 326 4.48 -0.17 -4.74
C SER A 326 5.11 -0.26 -3.37
N CYS A 327 5.53 -1.43 -2.94
CA CYS A 327 6.16 -1.61 -1.64
C CYS A 327 7.50 -0.86 -1.55
N ALA A 328 7.77 -0.20 -0.43
CA ALA A 328 9.08 0.42 -0.17
C ALA A 328 10.22 -0.62 -0.15
N GLY A 329 9.94 -1.84 0.33
CA GLY A 329 10.86 -2.97 0.22
C GLY A 329 11.15 -3.37 -1.23
N ARG A 330 10.17 -3.22 -2.12
CA ARG A 330 10.36 -3.45 -3.55
C ARG A 330 11.23 -2.37 -4.19
N LEU A 331 11.04 -1.10 -3.84
CA LEU A 331 11.93 -0.02 -4.25
C LEU A 331 13.38 -0.33 -3.85
N SER A 332 13.60 -0.75 -2.61
CA SER A 332 14.92 -1.11 -2.11
C SER A 332 15.54 -2.31 -2.87
N ALA A 333 14.75 -3.32 -3.24
CA ALA A 333 15.22 -4.51 -3.95
C ALA A 333 15.53 -4.24 -5.43
N LEU A 334 14.74 -3.43 -6.12
CA LEU A 334 14.89 -3.13 -7.54
C LEU A 334 15.77 -1.89 -7.80
N GLY A 335 15.95 -1.03 -6.78
CA GLY A 335 16.68 0.22 -6.93
C GLY A 335 16.09 1.11 -8.04
N PRO A 336 16.94 1.72 -8.90
CA PRO A 336 16.46 2.61 -9.97
C PRO A 336 15.47 1.95 -10.95
N MET A 337 15.48 0.63 -11.08
CA MET A 337 14.60 -0.10 -11.98
C MET A 337 13.13 -0.14 -11.50
N ALA A 338 12.86 0.24 -10.26
CA ALA A 338 11.49 0.37 -9.77
C ALA A 338 10.70 1.44 -10.54
N GLN A 339 11.38 2.48 -11.05
CA GLN A 339 10.79 3.46 -11.94
C GLN A 339 10.36 2.84 -13.27
N ASP A 340 11.18 1.97 -13.87
CA ASP A 340 10.88 1.32 -15.16
C ASP A 340 9.61 0.47 -15.05
N GLU A 341 9.36 -0.16 -13.89
CA GLU A 341 8.13 -0.91 -13.63
C GLU A 341 6.90 -0.01 -13.62
N ASN A 342 6.95 1.13 -12.90
CA ASN A 342 5.85 2.08 -12.81
C ASN A 342 5.55 2.73 -14.18
N GLU A 343 6.59 3.11 -14.92
CA GLU A 343 6.45 3.69 -16.27
C GLU A 343 5.93 2.66 -17.28
N GLY A 344 6.35 1.40 -17.17
CA GLY A 344 5.85 0.31 -17.97
C GLY A 344 4.34 0.09 -17.76
N LEU A 345 3.86 0.11 -16.53
CA LEU A 345 2.43 0.05 -16.20
C LEU A 345 1.68 1.26 -16.77
N ALA A 346 2.24 2.46 -16.62
CA ALA A 346 1.65 3.68 -17.19
C ALA A 346 1.55 3.62 -18.71
N ALA A 347 2.56 3.06 -19.40
CA ALA A 347 2.55 2.87 -20.83
C ALA A 347 1.48 1.87 -21.30
N VAL A 348 1.26 0.78 -20.56
CA VAL A 348 0.21 -0.20 -20.86
C VAL A 348 -1.17 0.46 -20.84
N TRP A 349 -1.48 1.21 -19.80
CA TRP A 349 -2.80 1.81 -19.62
C TRP A 349 -2.97 3.15 -20.34
N ASN A 350 -1.87 3.82 -20.70
CA ASN A 350 -1.84 5.10 -21.38
C ASN A 350 -2.76 6.16 -20.76
N ALA A 351 -2.68 6.29 -19.44
CA ALA A 351 -3.52 7.16 -18.63
C ALA A 351 -2.68 7.99 -17.65
N PRO A 352 -3.19 9.12 -17.15
CA PRO A 352 -2.56 9.82 -16.04
C PRO A 352 -2.34 8.88 -14.85
N MET A 353 -1.10 8.79 -14.38
CA MET A 353 -0.69 7.86 -13.33
C MET A 353 -0.10 8.61 -12.15
N ALA A 354 -0.54 8.25 -10.94
CA ALA A 354 0.13 8.60 -9.70
C ALA A 354 0.22 7.42 -8.76
N GLY A 355 1.17 7.47 -7.86
CA GLY A 355 1.35 6.44 -6.85
C GLY A 355 2.39 6.82 -5.81
N PHE A 356 2.63 5.88 -4.89
CA PHE A 356 3.60 6.08 -3.83
C PHE A 356 4.19 4.74 -3.37
N TYR A 357 5.34 4.82 -2.70
CA TYR A 357 5.94 3.68 -2.04
C TYR A 357 5.35 3.51 -0.64
N THR A 358 4.76 2.32 -0.44
CA THR A 358 3.89 1.94 0.69
C THR A 358 4.63 1.02 1.66
N TYR A 359 4.07 0.86 2.86
CA TYR A 359 4.54 -0.14 3.83
C TYR A 359 3.66 -1.42 3.84
N GLY A 360 2.81 -1.58 2.84
CA GLY A 360 1.95 -2.73 2.62
C GLY A 360 0.87 -2.37 1.61
N GLU A 361 0.46 -3.32 0.79
CA GLU A 361 -0.42 -3.08 -0.34
C GLU A 361 -1.76 -3.80 -0.17
N PHE A 362 -2.81 -3.16 -0.65
CA PHE A 362 -4.13 -3.76 -0.81
C PHE A 362 -4.40 -3.95 -2.29
N GLY A 363 -4.74 -5.16 -2.69
CA GLY A 363 -4.95 -5.44 -4.11
C GLY A 363 -5.54 -6.81 -4.38
N ARG A 364 -5.81 -7.07 -5.65
CA ARG A 364 -6.31 -8.34 -6.13
C ARG A 364 -5.14 -9.27 -6.45
N ALA A 365 -5.06 -10.40 -5.76
CA ALA A 365 -4.12 -11.46 -6.06
C ALA A 365 -4.42 -12.11 -7.42
N ILE A 366 -3.47 -12.85 -7.98
CA ILE A 366 -3.64 -13.56 -9.27
C ILE A 366 -4.82 -14.55 -9.22
N ASN A 367 -5.10 -15.14 -8.06
CA ASN A 367 -6.27 -16.01 -7.85
C ASN A 367 -7.63 -15.26 -7.80
N GLY A 368 -7.63 -13.95 -7.99
CA GLY A 368 -8.80 -13.08 -8.06
C GLY A 368 -9.37 -12.60 -6.73
N LYS A 369 -8.76 -12.93 -5.60
CA LYS A 369 -9.18 -12.45 -4.27
C LYS A 369 -8.48 -11.14 -3.91
N HIS A 370 -9.18 -10.28 -3.19
CA HIS A 370 -8.57 -9.09 -2.58
C HIS A 370 -7.89 -9.48 -1.28
N GLU A 371 -6.64 -9.06 -1.13
CA GLU A 371 -5.77 -9.47 -0.04
C GLU A 371 -4.88 -8.32 0.41
N PHE A 372 -4.36 -8.42 1.63
CA PHE A 372 -3.20 -7.67 2.06
C PHE A 372 -1.95 -8.33 1.48
N HIS A 373 -1.05 -7.49 0.98
CA HIS A 373 0.23 -7.88 0.39
C HIS A 373 1.36 -7.09 1.02
N SER A 374 2.55 -7.65 0.94
CA SER A 374 3.81 -6.97 1.19
C SER A 374 4.81 -7.33 0.08
N THR A 375 5.82 -6.50 -0.15
CA THR A 375 6.82 -6.67 -1.22
C THR A 375 6.22 -6.72 -2.63
N THR A 376 5.10 -6.05 -2.84
CA THR A 376 4.26 -6.18 -4.03
C THR A 376 4.24 -4.86 -4.81
N ASN A 377 3.97 -4.93 -6.11
CA ASN A 377 3.42 -3.83 -6.88
C ASN A 377 1.92 -4.09 -7.06
N SER A 378 1.09 -3.29 -6.41
CA SER A 378 -0.36 -3.29 -6.57
C SER A 378 -0.77 -2.08 -7.39
N TRP A 379 -1.57 -2.30 -8.42
CA TRP A 379 -2.03 -1.23 -9.30
C TRP A 379 -3.50 -1.39 -9.65
N VAL A 380 -4.14 -0.27 -9.98
CA VAL A 380 -5.54 -0.22 -10.42
C VAL A 380 -5.77 0.85 -11.47
N ALA A 381 -6.31 0.43 -12.59
CA ALA A 381 -6.80 1.31 -13.65
C ALA A 381 -8.29 1.61 -13.39
N LEU A 382 -8.66 2.88 -13.47
CA LEU A 382 -10.02 3.38 -13.28
C LEU A 382 -10.61 3.76 -14.62
N LYS A 383 -11.87 3.38 -14.85
CA LYS A 383 -12.61 3.70 -16.08
C LYS A 383 -14.06 4.08 -15.76
N GLU A 384 -14.46 5.30 -16.13
CA GLU A 384 -15.88 5.66 -16.15
C GLU A 384 -16.59 4.96 -17.31
N LYS A 385 -17.81 4.48 -17.05
CA LYS A 385 -18.67 3.78 -18.05
C LYS A 385 -19.27 4.73 -19.07
#